data_01ddc42855af06da6cbc13cd59b62dd0
#
_entry.id   01ddc42855af06da6cbc13cd59b62dd0
#
_cell.length_a   1.000
_cell.length_b   1.000
_cell.length_c   1.000
_cell.angle_alpha   90.00
_cell.angle_beta   90.00
_cell.angle_gamma   90.00
#
_symmetry.space_group_name_H-M   'P 1'
#
loop_
_entity.id
_entity.type
_entity.pdbx_description
1 polymer ?
#
loop_
_entity_poly.entity_id
_entity_poly.type
_entity_poly.pdbx_seq_one_letter_code
_entity_poly.pdbx_strand_id
1 'polypeptide(L)'
;MLKVENLKIHYGGIEAVKGISFDVPDHAIVTLIGANGAGKSSTLRTISGLVKASEGSIVFDGEDITNMPTAKRVEKGIVLCPEGRHVFPDMTVLENIKIGAYLRNDALDQDIEEIYGMFPRLKERSWQLAGTLSGGEQQMLAVARSLMSKPKIMMLDEPSLGLAPIIVREIFSIIQRINETHGTTILLIEQNANMALKVADQAYVMETGRITLSGSGAELLANDDIQAAYLGKKK
;
A
#
# COMPACT_ATOMS: atom_id res chain seq x y z
N MET A 1 4.61 -1.29 -15.33
CA MET A 1 4.96 -0.47 -14.16
C MET A 1 5.99 -1.17 -13.26
N LEU A 2 5.60 -2.10 -12.37
CA LEU A 2 6.51 -2.81 -11.46
C LEU A 2 6.52 -4.31 -11.77
N LYS A 3 7.72 -4.90 -11.83
CA LYS A 3 7.93 -6.33 -12.01
C LYS A 3 8.87 -6.85 -10.94
N VAL A 4 8.49 -7.93 -10.28
CA VAL A 4 9.29 -8.62 -9.26
C VAL A 4 9.57 -10.03 -9.76
N GLU A 5 10.84 -10.44 -9.80
CA GLU A 5 11.25 -11.75 -10.31
C GLU A 5 12.13 -12.50 -9.32
N ASN A 6 11.71 -13.70 -8.95
CA ASN A 6 12.42 -14.63 -8.05
C ASN A 6 12.94 -13.98 -6.77
N LEU A 7 12.16 -13.03 -6.21
CA LEU A 7 12.57 -12.26 -5.04
C LEU A 7 12.69 -13.15 -3.80
N LYS A 8 13.88 -13.15 -3.19
CA LYS A 8 14.13 -13.78 -1.88
C LYS A 8 14.55 -12.74 -0.86
N ILE A 9 14.07 -12.93 0.36
CA ILE A 9 14.36 -12.03 1.48
C ILE A 9 14.70 -12.85 2.72
N HIS A 10 15.86 -12.56 3.31
CA HIS A 10 16.34 -13.21 4.53
C HIS A 10 16.52 -12.19 5.66
N TYR A 11 16.15 -12.61 6.87
CA TYR A 11 16.47 -11.92 8.12
C TYR A 11 17.31 -12.87 8.96
N GLY A 12 18.64 -12.71 8.91
CA GLY A 12 19.55 -13.69 9.50
C GLY A 12 19.35 -15.08 8.90
N GLY A 13 19.01 -16.07 9.74
CA GLY A 13 18.74 -17.44 9.29
C GLY A 13 17.32 -17.71 8.80
N ILE A 14 16.41 -16.70 8.80
CA ILE A 14 15.01 -16.88 8.43
C ILE A 14 14.78 -16.42 7.00
N GLU A 15 14.35 -17.33 6.13
CA GLU A 15 13.91 -17.01 4.77
C GLU A 15 12.44 -16.56 4.79
N ALA A 16 12.23 -15.24 4.84
CA ALA A 16 10.90 -14.63 4.92
C ALA A 16 10.15 -14.66 3.59
N VAL A 17 10.87 -14.56 2.47
CA VAL A 17 10.32 -14.65 1.10
C VAL A 17 11.21 -15.59 0.29
N LYS A 18 10.59 -16.55 -0.41
CA LYS A 18 11.23 -17.76 -0.96
C LYS A 18 11.17 -17.83 -2.49
N GLY A 19 11.52 -16.73 -3.17
CA GLY A 19 11.52 -16.68 -4.64
C GLY A 19 10.13 -16.41 -5.22
N ILE A 20 9.52 -15.27 -4.88
CA ILE A 20 8.25 -14.84 -5.46
C ILE A 20 8.47 -14.06 -6.74
N SER A 21 7.51 -14.19 -7.66
CA SER A 21 7.44 -13.41 -8.89
C SER A 21 6.01 -12.91 -9.09
N PHE A 22 5.86 -11.62 -9.40
CA PHE A 22 4.57 -11.02 -9.70
C PHE A 22 4.74 -9.70 -10.44
N ASP A 23 3.69 -9.28 -11.12
CA ASP A 23 3.62 -8.04 -11.88
C ASP A 23 2.57 -7.09 -11.31
N VAL A 24 2.87 -5.79 -11.38
CA VAL A 24 1.90 -4.73 -11.09
C VAL A 24 1.79 -3.86 -12.34
N PRO A 25 0.72 -4.02 -13.14
CA PRO A 25 0.48 -3.21 -14.33
C PRO A 25 0.28 -1.73 -14.01
N ASP A 26 0.47 -0.87 -15.00
CA ASP A 26 0.14 0.55 -14.88
C ASP A 26 -1.36 0.73 -14.58
N HIS A 27 -1.67 1.67 -13.72
CA HIS A 27 -3.03 2.07 -13.34
C HIS A 27 -3.90 0.96 -12.71
N ALA A 28 -3.31 -0.20 -12.37
CA ALA A 28 -4.03 -1.29 -11.72
C ALA A 28 -3.99 -1.19 -10.20
N ILE A 29 -5.00 -1.77 -9.56
CA ILE A 29 -4.99 -2.13 -8.13
C ILE A 29 -4.59 -3.60 -8.04
N VAL A 30 -3.39 -3.87 -7.53
CA VAL A 30 -2.89 -5.22 -7.30
C VAL A 30 -2.83 -5.49 -5.79
N THR A 31 -3.27 -6.67 -5.35
CA THR A 31 -3.21 -7.01 -3.93
C THR A 31 -2.40 -8.28 -3.66
N LEU A 32 -1.63 -8.24 -2.57
CA LEU A 32 -1.03 -9.43 -1.95
C LEU A 32 -1.83 -9.76 -0.69
N ILE A 33 -2.54 -10.87 -0.69
CA ILE A 33 -3.29 -11.37 0.46
C ILE A 33 -2.58 -12.57 1.09
N GLY A 34 -2.80 -12.80 2.38
CA GLY A 34 -2.21 -13.93 3.10
C GLY A 34 -2.19 -13.69 4.61
N ALA A 35 -1.93 -14.74 5.37
CA ALA A 35 -1.84 -14.68 6.82
C ALA A 35 -0.65 -13.82 7.31
N ASN A 36 -0.67 -13.45 8.59
CA ASN A 36 0.46 -12.78 9.22
C ASN A 36 1.70 -13.69 9.16
N GLY A 37 2.86 -13.09 8.87
CA GLY A 37 4.10 -13.82 8.66
C GLY A 37 4.27 -14.45 7.27
N ALA A 38 3.32 -14.29 6.32
CA ALA A 38 3.46 -14.80 4.97
C ALA A 38 4.55 -14.13 4.12
N GLY A 39 5.13 -13.01 4.58
CA GLY A 39 6.18 -12.28 3.87
C GLY A 39 5.72 -11.00 3.16
N LYS A 40 4.43 -10.64 3.27
CA LYS A 40 3.81 -9.51 2.58
C LYS A 40 4.52 -8.17 2.84
N SER A 41 4.60 -7.73 4.10
CA SER A 41 5.24 -6.46 4.48
C SER A 41 6.75 -6.46 4.18
N SER A 42 7.42 -7.62 4.29
CA SER A 42 8.82 -7.77 3.87
C SER A 42 8.99 -7.48 2.39
N THR A 43 8.06 -7.94 1.56
CA THR A 43 8.04 -7.68 0.11
C THR A 43 7.92 -6.17 -0.15
N LEU A 44 6.96 -5.46 0.47
CA LEU A 44 6.83 -4.00 0.29
C LEU A 44 8.07 -3.24 0.77
N ARG A 45 8.60 -3.62 1.94
CA ARG A 45 9.82 -3.00 2.48
C ARG A 45 11.03 -3.21 1.55
N THR A 46 11.08 -4.34 0.85
CA THR A 46 12.15 -4.59 -0.14
C THR A 46 11.93 -3.78 -1.42
N ILE A 47 10.69 -3.68 -1.92
CA ILE A 47 10.35 -2.83 -3.07
C ILE A 47 10.61 -1.35 -2.76
N SER A 48 10.38 -0.89 -1.53
CA SER A 48 10.71 0.49 -1.12
C SER A 48 12.19 0.74 -0.84
N GLY A 49 13.02 -0.33 -0.79
CA GLY A 49 14.46 -0.24 -0.51
C GLY A 49 14.82 -0.16 0.97
N LEU A 50 13.86 -0.34 1.88
CA LEU A 50 14.09 -0.40 3.34
C LEU A 50 14.72 -1.72 3.77
N VAL A 51 14.49 -2.78 3.00
CA VAL A 51 15.10 -4.10 3.20
C VAL A 51 15.79 -4.51 1.90
N LYS A 52 16.97 -5.08 2.01
CA LYS A 52 17.74 -5.53 0.85
C LYS A 52 17.21 -6.88 0.37
N ALA A 53 17.02 -7.04 -0.96
CA ALA A 53 16.80 -8.34 -1.57
C ALA A 53 18.03 -9.24 -1.37
N SER A 54 17.80 -10.51 -1.04
CA SER A 54 18.88 -11.50 -0.96
C SER A 54 19.19 -12.07 -2.35
N GLU A 55 18.15 -12.31 -3.13
CA GLU A 55 18.22 -12.76 -4.52
C GLU A 55 17.02 -12.21 -5.30
N GLY A 56 17.06 -12.32 -6.63
CA GLY A 56 16.02 -11.87 -7.54
C GLY A 56 16.20 -10.43 -7.99
N SER A 57 15.22 -9.91 -8.71
CA SER A 57 15.25 -8.55 -9.26
C SER A 57 13.91 -7.82 -9.09
N ILE A 58 14.01 -6.50 -9.05
CA ILE A 58 12.87 -5.58 -8.99
C ILE A 58 13.07 -4.55 -10.09
N VAL A 59 12.15 -4.53 -11.05
CA VAL A 59 12.18 -3.61 -12.19
C VAL A 59 10.99 -2.65 -12.08
N PHE A 60 11.24 -1.36 -12.19
CA PHE A 60 10.23 -0.31 -12.16
C PHE A 60 10.38 0.60 -13.38
N ASP A 61 9.33 0.75 -14.19
CA ASP A 61 9.33 1.49 -15.47
C ASP A 61 10.48 1.08 -16.40
N GLY A 62 10.80 -0.22 -16.43
CA GLY A 62 11.87 -0.78 -17.27
C GLY A 62 13.28 -0.62 -16.70
N GLU A 63 13.44 0.00 -15.53
CA GLU A 63 14.74 0.18 -14.86
C GLU A 63 14.88 -0.79 -13.69
N ASP A 64 16.02 -1.45 -13.57
CA ASP A 64 16.36 -2.28 -12.41
C ASP A 64 16.62 -1.39 -11.18
N ILE A 65 15.75 -1.52 -10.18
CA ILE A 65 15.83 -0.79 -8.92
C ILE A 65 16.28 -1.67 -7.75
N THR A 66 16.66 -2.92 -7.98
CA THR A 66 16.94 -3.92 -6.94
C THR A 66 17.89 -3.41 -5.85
N ASN A 67 18.96 -2.72 -6.26
CA ASN A 67 19.95 -2.16 -5.34
C ASN A 67 19.86 -0.63 -5.20
N MET A 68 18.80 -0.01 -5.70
CA MET A 68 18.63 1.44 -5.65
C MET A 68 18.28 1.90 -4.22
N PRO A 69 18.91 2.96 -3.68
CA PRO A 69 18.59 3.52 -2.37
C PRO A 69 17.13 4.01 -2.28
N THR A 70 16.54 3.90 -1.09
CA THR A 70 15.14 4.30 -0.83
C THR A 70 14.82 5.72 -1.33
N ALA A 71 15.68 6.71 -1.05
CA ALA A 71 15.46 8.09 -1.48
C ALA A 71 15.28 8.20 -3.01
N LYS A 72 16.10 7.49 -3.78
CA LYS A 72 16.00 7.45 -5.25
C LYS A 72 14.73 6.77 -5.75
N ARG A 73 14.24 5.74 -5.03
CA ARG A 73 12.96 5.10 -5.35
C ARG A 73 11.79 6.05 -5.12
N VAL A 74 11.83 6.83 -4.03
CA VAL A 74 10.81 7.87 -3.75
C VAL A 74 10.83 8.96 -4.82
N GLU A 75 12.03 9.43 -5.26
CA GLU A 75 12.18 10.38 -6.38
C GLU A 75 11.57 9.85 -7.69
N LYS A 76 11.56 8.52 -7.89
CA LYS A 76 10.92 7.87 -9.05
C LYS A 76 9.40 7.73 -8.93
N GLY A 77 8.83 8.04 -7.77
CA GLY A 77 7.40 7.95 -7.50
C GLY A 77 6.96 6.63 -6.84
N ILE A 78 7.87 5.89 -6.20
CA ILE A 78 7.54 4.70 -5.41
C ILE A 78 7.35 5.13 -3.96
N VAL A 79 6.10 5.08 -3.46
CA VAL A 79 5.75 5.54 -2.12
C VAL A 79 5.15 4.42 -1.30
N LEU A 80 5.64 4.26 -0.08
CA LEU A 80 5.12 3.31 0.91
C LEU A 80 4.35 4.05 2.00
N CYS A 81 3.08 3.69 2.19
CA CYS A 81 2.31 3.98 3.39
C CYS A 81 2.39 2.74 4.30
N PRO A 82 3.26 2.72 5.30
CA PRO A 82 3.51 1.54 6.12
C PRO A 82 2.37 1.27 7.10
N GLU A 83 2.31 0.03 7.60
CA GLU A 83 1.48 -0.35 8.75
C GLU A 83 1.75 0.56 9.96
N GLY A 84 0.72 0.86 10.75
CA GLY A 84 0.87 1.65 11.99
C GLY A 84 0.72 3.16 11.81
N ARG A 85 0.23 3.62 10.66
CA ARG A 85 -0.13 5.03 10.38
C ARG A 85 1.06 5.98 10.31
N HIS A 86 1.98 5.94 11.27
CA HIS A 86 3.22 6.73 11.36
C HIS A 86 3.01 8.24 11.05
N VAL A 87 1.95 8.84 11.61
CA VAL A 87 1.77 10.29 11.57
C VAL A 87 2.81 10.98 12.47
N PHE A 88 3.12 12.22 12.19
CA PHE A 88 3.93 13.07 13.08
C PHE A 88 3.01 13.66 14.14
N PRO A 89 2.97 13.13 15.38
CA PRO A 89 1.93 13.44 16.35
C PRO A 89 1.93 14.89 16.83
N ASP A 90 3.10 15.51 16.87
CA ASP A 90 3.30 16.89 17.33
C ASP A 90 3.15 17.94 16.21
N MET A 91 2.87 17.49 14.98
CA MET A 91 2.54 18.34 13.84
C MET A 91 1.03 18.37 13.63
N THR A 92 0.53 19.47 13.11
CA THR A 92 -0.88 19.58 12.68
C THR A 92 -1.20 18.66 11.50
N VAL A 93 -2.48 18.45 11.25
CA VAL A 93 -2.96 17.73 10.06
C VAL A 93 -2.39 18.34 8.78
N LEU A 94 -2.47 19.67 8.64
CA LEU A 94 -1.96 20.38 7.46
C LEU A 94 -0.43 20.22 7.30
N GLU A 95 0.33 20.31 8.38
CA GLU A 95 1.78 20.10 8.34
C GLU A 95 2.14 18.66 7.96
N ASN A 96 1.42 17.67 8.50
CA ASN A 96 1.57 16.27 8.08
C ASN A 96 1.30 16.07 6.58
N ILE A 97 0.26 16.71 6.03
CA ILE A 97 -0.03 16.66 4.59
C ILE A 97 1.13 17.29 3.81
N LYS A 98 1.56 18.51 4.18
CA LYS A 98 2.62 19.25 3.48
C LYS A 98 3.96 18.52 3.45
N ILE A 99 4.35 17.83 4.54
CA ILE A 99 5.62 17.10 4.58
C ILE A 99 5.64 15.92 3.59
N GLY A 100 4.48 15.41 3.15
CA GLY A 100 4.39 14.42 2.07
C GLY A 100 4.92 14.92 0.73
N ALA A 101 4.93 16.23 0.51
CA ALA A 101 5.47 16.89 -0.67
C ALA A 101 6.96 17.31 -0.52
N TYR A 102 7.71 16.72 0.43
CA TYR A 102 9.08 17.12 0.79
C TYR A 102 10.05 17.23 -0.41
N LEU A 103 9.89 16.38 -1.42
CA LEU A 103 10.74 16.39 -2.61
C LEU A 103 10.24 17.33 -3.72
N ARG A 104 9.10 18.01 -3.52
CA ARG A 104 8.47 18.89 -4.51
C ARG A 104 8.84 20.35 -4.23
N ASN A 105 8.94 21.14 -5.31
CA ASN A 105 9.25 22.56 -5.27
C ASN A 105 8.15 23.43 -5.92
N ASP A 106 7.01 22.81 -6.28
CA ASP A 106 5.84 23.47 -6.87
C ASP A 106 4.85 23.94 -5.80
N ALA A 107 3.84 24.73 -6.20
CA ALA A 107 2.77 25.16 -5.32
C ALA A 107 1.89 23.99 -4.90
N LEU A 108 1.55 23.90 -3.62
CA LEU A 108 0.82 22.78 -3.02
C LEU A 108 -0.67 23.06 -2.81
N ASP A 109 -1.13 24.31 -2.98
CA ASP A 109 -2.48 24.73 -2.56
C ASP A 109 -3.58 23.96 -3.28
N GLN A 110 -3.44 23.73 -4.58
CA GLN A 110 -4.40 22.98 -5.37
C GLN A 110 -4.47 21.50 -4.93
N ASP A 111 -3.31 20.88 -4.69
CA ASP A 111 -3.23 19.48 -4.25
C ASP A 111 -3.81 19.31 -2.83
N ILE A 112 -3.59 20.28 -1.95
CA ILE A 112 -4.16 20.30 -0.60
C ILE A 112 -5.69 20.38 -0.66
N GLU A 113 -6.26 21.24 -1.51
CA GLU A 113 -7.72 21.32 -1.68
C GLU A 113 -8.29 20.04 -2.28
N GLU A 114 -7.57 19.39 -3.20
CA GLU A 114 -7.98 18.09 -3.75
C GLU A 114 -7.96 16.99 -2.68
N ILE A 115 -6.92 16.93 -1.84
CA ILE A 115 -6.87 16.05 -0.68
C ILE A 115 -8.03 16.33 0.27
N TYR A 116 -8.34 17.57 0.55
CA TYR A 116 -9.47 17.95 1.39
C TYR A 116 -10.83 17.55 0.78
N GLY A 117 -10.92 17.53 -0.55
CA GLY A 117 -12.09 16.98 -1.26
C GLY A 117 -12.24 15.46 -1.11
N MET A 118 -11.12 14.73 -0.97
CA MET A 118 -11.14 13.28 -0.70
C MET A 118 -11.30 12.95 0.79
N PHE A 119 -10.79 13.80 1.67
CA PHE A 119 -10.76 13.61 3.11
C PHE A 119 -11.37 14.83 3.86
N PRO A 120 -12.71 15.06 3.79
CA PRO A 120 -13.33 16.25 4.37
C PRO A 120 -13.05 16.42 5.87
N ARG A 121 -12.95 15.31 6.61
CA ARG A 121 -12.63 15.32 8.05
C ARG A 121 -11.25 15.90 8.34
N LEU A 122 -10.28 15.69 7.46
CA LEU A 122 -8.94 16.28 7.60
C LEU A 122 -8.98 17.80 7.35
N LYS A 123 -9.86 18.27 6.45
CA LYS A 123 -10.09 19.72 6.23
C LYS A 123 -10.63 20.40 7.48
N GLU A 124 -11.68 19.81 8.08
CA GLU A 124 -12.32 20.31 9.30
C GLU A 124 -11.33 20.43 10.47
N ARG A 125 -10.30 19.59 10.48
CA ARG A 125 -9.31 19.45 11.55
C ARG A 125 -7.90 19.83 11.14
N SER A 126 -7.74 20.64 10.08
CA SER A 126 -6.44 20.96 9.48
C SER A 126 -5.43 21.57 10.47
N TRP A 127 -5.92 22.30 11.47
CA TRP A 127 -5.15 22.93 12.54
C TRP A 127 -4.86 22.03 13.74
N GLN A 128 -5.54 20.87 13.86
CA GLN A 128 -5.45 19.98 15.01
C GLN A 128 -4.15 19.15 14.95
N LEU A 129 -3.53 18.90 16.12
CA LEU A 129 -2.37 18.02 16.22
C LEU A 129 -2.73 16.57 15.84
N ALA A 130 -1.95 15.98 14.97
CA ALA A 130 -2.23 14.64 14.43
C ALA A 130 -2.28 13.54 15.50
N GLY A 131 -1.52 13.69 16.58
CA GLY A 131 -1.55 12.77 17.71
C GLY A 131 -2.88 12.69 18.44
N THR A 132 -3.74 13.72 18.30
CA THR A 132 -5.06 13.78 18.96
C THR A 132 -6.22 13.27 18.09
N LEU A 133 -5.93 12.88 16.85
CA LEU A 133 -6.92 12.30 15.95
C LEU A 133 -7.29 10.87 16.35
N SER A 134 -8.50 10.44 15.98
CA SER A 134 -8.88 9.03 16.06
C SER A 134 -8.01 8.17 15.14
N GLY A 135 -7.93 6.85 15.43
CA GLY A 135 -7.13 5.95 14.64
C GLY A 135 -7.50 5.91 13.15
N GLY A 136 -8.78 6.05 12.81
CA GLY A 136 -9.24 6.13 11.43
C GLY A 136 -8.81 7.44 10.74
N GLU A 137 -8.91 8.57 11.44
CA GLU A 137 -8.45 9.86 10.91
C GLU A 137 -6.91 9.89 10.74
N GLN A 138 -6.15 9.27 11.64
CA GLN A 138 -4.70 9.11 11.48
C GLN A 138 -4.36 8.25 10.26
N GLN A 139 -5.13 7.20 9.99
CA GLN A 139 -4.93 6.37 8.80
C GLN A 139 -5.23 7.16 7.51
N MET A 140 -6.33 7.91 7.49
CA MET A 140 -6.66 8.82 6.38
C MET A 140 -5.55 9.86 6.17
N LEU A 141 -4.99 10.41 7.25
CA LEU A 141 -3.89 11.36 7.19
C LEU A 141 -2.61 10.73 6.63
N ALA A 142 -2.29 9.48 6.98
CA ALA A 142 -1.15 8.76 6.44
C ALA A 142 -1.28 8.52 4.92
N VAL A 143 -2.48 8.16 4.45
CA VAL A 143 -2.78 8.00 3.02
C VAL A 143 -2.72 9.36 2.30
N ALA A 144 -3.34 10.40 2.86
CA ALA A 144 -3.32 11.75 2.32
C ALA A 144 -1.89 12.31 2.17
N ARG A 145 -1.05 12.12 3.20
CA ARG A 145 0.36 12.50 3.18
C ARG A 145 1.13 11.77 2.08
N SER A 146 0.87 10.47 1.90
CA SER A 146 1.53 9.67 0.86
C SER A 146 1.13 10.15 -0.55
N LEU A 147 -0.11 10.58 -0.73
CA LEU A 147 -0.62 11.09 -2.01
C LEU A 147 -0.01 12.44 -2.40
N MET A 148 0.38 13.28 -1.42
CA MET A 148 1.01 14.59 -1.67
C MET A 148 2.32 14.50 -2.45
N SER A 149 3.00 13.36 -2.45
CA SER A 149 4.21 13.16 -3.28
C SER A 149 3.90 12.94 -4.76
N LYS A 150 2.63 12.86 -5.20
CA LYS A 150 2.17 12.48 -6.55
C LYS A 150 2.80 11.16 -7.00
N PRO A 151 2.56 10.05 -6.26
CA PRO A 151 3.21 8.79 -6.55
C PRO A 151 2.73 8.20 -7.88
N LYS A 152 3.65 7.56 -8.61
CA LYS A 152 3.30 6.66 -9.73
C LYS A 152 2.72 5.35 -9.20
N ILE A 153 3.33 4.82 -8.13
CA ILE A 153 2.84 3.66 -7.40
C ILE A 153 2.77 3.96 -5.90
N MET A 154 1.60 3.75 -5.31
CA MET A 154 1.37 3.81 -3.88
C MET A 154 1.26 2.41 -3.31
N MET A 155 2.14 2.07 -2.40
CA MET A 155 2.14 0.79 -1.69
C MET A 155 1.52 0.99 -0.31
N LEU A 156 0.50 0.20 0.01
CA LEU A 156 -0.28 0.30 1.26
C LEU A 156 -0.13 -1.00 2.05
N ASP A 157 0.43 -0.90 3.26
CA ASP A 157 0.67 -2.04 4.15
C ASP A 157 -0.42 -2.12 5.23
N GLU A 158 -1.38 -3.01 5.05
CA GLU A 158 -2.53 -3.28 5.93
C GLU A 158 -3.29 -2.01 6.39
N PRO A 159 -3.76 -1.17 5.43
CA PRO A 159 -4.37 0.12 5.76
C PRO A 159 -5.67 -0.01 6.56
N SER A 160 -6.30 -1.17 6.61
CA SER A 160 -7.55 -1.41 7.34
C SER A 160 -7.34 -1.95 8.76
N LEU A 161 -6.10 -2.28 9.16
CA LEU A 161 -5.82 -2.96 10.41
C LEU A 161 -6.26 -2.17 11.65
N GLY A 162 -7.05 -2.82 12.52
CA GLY A 162 -7.49 -2.24 13.79
C GLY A 162 -8.51 -1.09 13.66
N LEU A 163 -9.19 -0.98 12.52
CA LEU A 163 -10.18 0.06 12.27
C LEU A 163 -11.62 -0.48 12.35
N ALA A 164 -12.54 0.42 12.68
CA ALA A 164 -13.97 0.09 12.67
C ALA A 164 -14.47 -0.21 11.25
N PRO A 165 -15.44 -1.13 11.06
CA PRO A 165 -15.89 -1.56 9.73
C PRO A 165 -16.37 -0.44 8.81
N ILE A 166 -16.90 0.66 9.35
CA ILE A 166 -17.31 1.82 8.56
C ILE A 166 -16.09 2.55 7.97
N ILE A 167 -15.03 2.71 8.75
CA ILE A 167 -13.78 3.35 8.33
C ILE A 167 -13.04 2.46 7.32
N VAL A 168 -13.06 1.14 7.51
CA VAL A 168 -12.50 0.20 6.54
C VAL A 168 -13.13 0.40 5.16
N ARG A 169 -14.47 0.45 5.07
CA ARG A 169 -15.17 0.70 3.79
C ARG A 169 -14.79 2.05 3.19
N GLU A 170 -14.67 3.08 4.01
CA GLU A 170 -14.28 4.42 3.57
C GLU A 170 -12.87 4.43 2.98
N ILE A 171 -11.88 3.79 3.66
CA ILE A 171 -10.50 3.70 3.16
C ILE A 171 -10.45 2.96 1.82
N PHE A 172 -11.14 1.84 1.66
CA PHE A 172 -11.17 1.12 0.39
C PHE A 172 -11.81 1.93 -0.73
N SER A 173 -12.90 2.67 -0.44
CA SER A 173 -13.50 3.62 -1.40
C SER A 173 -12.52 4.71 -1.82
N ILE A 174 -11.73 5.23 -0.88
CA ILE A 174 -10.70 6.23 -1.16
C ILE A 174 -9.58 5.64 -2.02
N ILE A 175 -9.13 4.42 -1.75
CA ILE A 175 -8.11 3.72 -2.55
C ILE A 175 -8.58 3.57 -4.01
N GLN A 176 -9.82 3.14 -4.23
CA GLN A 176 -10.40 3.07 -5.57
C GLN A 176 -10.46 4.46 -6.24
N ARG A 177 -10.93 5.47 -5.51
CA ARG A 177 -11.01 6.84 -6.02
C ARG A 177 -9.63 7.39 -6.40
N ILE A 178 -8.59 7.14 -5.60
CA ILE A 178 -7.20 7.54 -5.91
C ILE A 178 -6.76 6.88 -7.23
N ASN A 179 -7.00 5.61 -7.42
CA ASN A 179 -6.67 4.90 -8.64
C ASN A 179 -7.45 5.46 -9.85
N GLU A 180 -8.77 5.61 -9.74
CA GLU A 180 -9.65 6.08 -10.82
C GLU A 180 -9.39 7.53 -11.24
N THR A 181 -9.17 8.45 -10.27
CA THR A 181 -9.07 9.88 -10.54
C THR A 181 -7.65 10.33 -10.88
N HIS A 182 -6.63 9.74 -10.26
CA HIS A 182 -5.23 10.12 -10.47
C HIS A 182 -4.47 9.12 -11.36
N GLY A 183 -5.06 7.97 -11.69
CA GLY A 183 -4.37 6.90 -12.39
C GLY A 183 -3.20 6.31 -11.58
N THR A 184 -3.14 6.57 -10.28
CA THR A 184 -2.08 6.05 -9.42
C THR A 184 -2.17 4.53 -9.34
N THR A 185 -1.08 3.83 -9.66
CA THR A 185 -1.00 2.38 -9.48
C THR A 185 -0.96 2.05 -8.00
N ILE A 186 -1.72 1.04 -7.57
CA ILE A 186 -1.82 0.64 -6.15
C ILE A 186 -1.27 -0.78 -5.99
N LEU A 187 -0.35 -0.96 -5.04
CA LEU A 187 0.02 -2.27 -4.52
C LEU A 187 -0.43 -2.36 -3.06
N LEU A 188 -1.47 -3.13 -2.83
CA LEU A 188 -2.14 -3.25 -1.54
C LEU A 188 -1.77 -4.56 -0.85
N ILE A 189 -1.35 -4.49 0.39
CA ILE A 189 -1.23 -5.65 1.27
C ILE A 189 -2.37 -5.62 2.27
N GLU A 190 -3.06 -6.74 2.41
CA GLU A 190 -4.18 -6.86 3.34
C GLU A 190 -4.32 -8.26 3.92
N GLN A 191 -4.77 -8.29 5.16
CA GLN A 191 -5.27 -9.51 5.80
C GLN A 191 -6.78 -9.69 5.54
N ASN A 192 -7.51 -8.57 5.36
CA ASN A 192 -8.92 -8.58 4.99
C ASN A 192 -9.10 -8.92 3.51
N ALA A 193 -8.93 -10.20 3.18
CA ALA A 193 -8.97 -10.68 1.79
C ALA A 193 -10.27 -10.30 1.07
N ASN A 194 -11.42 -10.31 1.77
CA ASN A 194 -12.72 -9.98 1.16
C ASN A 194 -12.75 -8.55 0.62
N MET A 195 -12.27 -7.59 1.40
CA MET A 195 -12.25 -6.19 0.99
C MET A 195 -11.19 -5.95 -0.09
N ALA A 196 -9.99 -6.54 0.06
CA ALA A 196 -8.91 -6.40 -0.90
C ALA A 196 -9.28 -6.96 -2.28
N LEU A 197 -9.84 -8.17 -2.34
CA LEU A 197 -10.23 -8.81 -3.60
C LEU A 197 -11.37 -8.08 -4.33
N LYS A 198 -12.27 -7.38 -3.61
CA LYS A 198 -13.34 -6.60 -4.23
C LYS A 198 -12.87 -5.39 -5.03
N VAL A 199 -11.72 -4.85 -4.67
CA VAL A 199 -11.16 -3.64 -5.31
C VAL A 199 -10.01 -3.97 -6.26
N ALA A 200 -9.47 -5.19 -6.22
CA ALA A 200 -8.28 -5.57 -6.97
C ALA A 200 -8.61 -6.01 -8.41
N ASP A 201 -7.84 -5.50 -9.36
CA ASP A 201 -7.79 -6.02 -10.73
C ASP A 201 -7.06 -7.36 -10.78
N GLN A 202 -5.95 -7.47 -10.04
CA GLN A 202 -5.12 -8.66 -9.92
C GLN A 202 -4.79 -8.93 -8.46
N ALA A 203 -4.76 -10.20 -8.08
CA ALA A 203 -4.42 -10.61 -6.72
C ALA A 203 -3.48 -11.82 -6.69
N TYR A 204 -2.63 -11.84 -5.68
CA TYR A 204 -1.69 -12.91 -5.39
C TYR A 204 -1.87 -13.36 -3.94
N VAL A 205 -1.97 -14.66 -3.73
CA VAL A 205 -2.08 -15.27 -2.40
C VAL A 205 -0.71 -15.70 -1.94
N MET A 206 -0.28 -15.17 -0.79
CA MET A 206 1.01 -15.50 -0.21
C MET A 206 0.85 -16.41 1.01
N GLU A 207 1.57 -17.52 1.01
CA GLU A 207 1.64 -18.47 2.13
C GLU A 207 3.10 -18.84 2.39
N THR A 208 3.57 -18.66 3.61
CA THR A 208 4.89 -19.07 4.07
C THR A 208 6.04 -18.63 3.13
N GLY A 209 5.96 -17.39 2.65
CA GLY A 209 6.98 -16.78 1.78
C GLY A 209 6.89 -17.15 0.29
N ARG A 210 5.81 -17.79 -0.16
CA ARG A 210 5.57 -18.15 -1.56
C ARG A 210 4.24 -17.63 -2.06
N ILE A 211 4.13 -17.39 -3.36
CA ILE A 211 2.83 -17.18 -4.02
C ILE A 211 2.28 -18.57 -4.36
N THR A 212 1.10 -18.89 -3.83
CA THR A 212 0.44 -20.19 -4.02
C THR A 212 -0.69 -20.12 -5.04
N LEU A 213 -1.30 -18.94 -5.21
CA LEU A 213 -2.39 -18.74 -6.15
C LEU A 213 -2.34 -17.30 -6.69
N SER A 214 -2.80 -17.11 -7.92
CA SER A 214 -2.97 -15.78 -8.52
C SER A 214 -4.17 -15.78 -9.49
N GLY A 215 -4.78 -14.60 -9.68
CA GLY A 215 -5.91 -14.40 -10.57
C GLY A 215 -6.48 -13.00 -10.42
N SER A 216 -7.53 -12.68 -11.14
CA SER A 216 -8.27 -11.45 -10.89
C SER A 216 -8.95 -11.49 -9.51
N GLY A 217 -9.24 -10.30 -8.94
CA GLY A 217 -9.96 -10.22 -7.67
C GLY A 217 -11.29 -10.98 -7.72
N ALA A 218 -12.03 -10.88 -8.83
CA ALA A 218 -13.31 -11.58 -9.05
C ALA A 218 -13.15 -13.11 -9.08
N GLU A 219 -12.15 -13.63 -9.80
CA GLU A 219 -11.86 -15.07 -9.85
C GLU A 219 -11.52 -15.63 -8.47
N LEU A 220 -10.67 -14.93 -7.71
CA LEU A 220 -10.28 -15.37 -6.37
C LEU A 220 -11.43 -15.26 -5.35
N LEU A 221 -12.32 -14.29 -5.48
CA LEU A 221 -13.55 -14.20 -4.67
C LEU A 221 -14.50 -15.39 -4.92
N ALA A 222 -14.53 -15.92 -6.13
CA ALA A 222 -15.36 -17.07 -6.51
C ALA A 222 -14.71 -18.43 -6.18
N ASN A 223 -13.40 -18.44 -5.83
CA ASN A 223 -12.66 -19.67 -5.57
C ASN A 223 -13.02 -20.26 -4.19
N ASP A 224 -13.44 -21.52 -4.16
CA ASP A 224 -13.90 -22.19 -2.94
C ASP A 224 -12.81 -22.33 -1.86
N ASP A 225 -11.56 -22.55 -2.26
CA ASP A 225 -10.45 -22.68 -1.31
C ASP A 225 -10.15 -21.33 -0.64
N ILE A 226 -10.20 -20.23 -1.40
CA ILE A 226 -10.08 -18.86 -0.86
C ILE A 226 -11.25 -18.52 0.05
N GLN A 227 -12.48 -18.91 -0.32
CA GLN A 227 -13.65 -18.71 0.51
C GLN A 227 -13.53 -19.46 1.85
N ALA A 228 -13.05 -20.69 1.83
CA ALA A 228 -12.85 -21.49 3.05
C ALA A 228 -11.71 -20.96 3.92
N ALA A 229 -10.56 -20.62 3.31
CA ALA A 229 -9.35 -20.23 4.05
C ALA A 229 -9.40 -18.77 4.57
N TYR A 230 -9.96 -17.84 3.79
CA TYR A 230 -9.83 -16.40 4.05
C TYR A 230 -11.15 -15.65 4.22
N LEU A 231 -12.29 -16.18 3.75
CA LEU A 231 -13.58 -15.48 3.76
C LEU A 231 -14.57 -16.03 4.79
N GLY A 232 -14.17 -17.02 5.59
CA GLY A 232 -14.96 -17.54 6.72
C GLY A 232 -16.21 -18.36 6.31
N LYS A 233 -16.36 -18.76 5.05
CA LYS A 233 -17.41 -19.70 4.66
C LYS A 233 -16.99 -21.10 5.11
N LYS A 234 -17.75 -21.69 6.03
CA LYS A 234 -17.66 -23.14 6.33
C LYS A 234 -18.09 -23.92 5.09
N LYS A 235 -17.32 -24.97 4.76
CA LYS A 235 -17.76 -26.02 3.83
C LYS A 235 -19.06 -26.66 4.29
#